data_84bd458261e346cbc44245933ebdbadc
#
_entry.id   84bd458261e346cbc44245933ebdbadc
#
_cell.length_a   1.000
_cell.length_b   1.000
_cell.length_c   1.000
_cell.angle_alpha   90.00
_cell.angle_beta   90.00
_cell.angle_gamma   90.00
#
_symmetry.space_group_name_H-M   'P 1'
#
loop_
_entity.id
_entity.type
_entity.pdbx_description
1 polymer ?
#
loop_
_entity_poly.entity_id
_entity_poly.type
_entity_poly.pdbx_seq_one_letter_code
_entity_poly.pdbx_strand_id
1 'polypeptide(L)'
;SNWKSTTRLNYIKDNCGEYYDLLILSKGKTLVNQADYSAAEECVNALKNSDATREFFGLNFDKKERLYQLKFKGTYKNIGLKCMPDELIIDHENKTIQPVDLKTSGHPEWDFFKSFIQWGYWIQAKLYTYILQQNIDKDGELKNYKILNYKFVVVNKQTKQPLVWDYEDST
;
A
#
# COMPACT_ATOMS: atom_id res chain seq x y z
N SER A 1 -28.65 -8.48 29.43
CA SER A 1 -29.60 -9.50 28.97
C SER A 1 -29.11 -10.89 29.42
N ASN A 2 -29.93 -11.58 30.21
CA ASN A 2 -29.62 -12.90 30.76
C ASN A 2 -29.92 -14.03 29.75
N TRP A 3 -29.34 -13.97 28.56
CA TRP A 3 -29.44 -15.09 27.64
C TRP A 3 -28.56 -16.23 28.13
N LYS A 4 -29.15 -17.44 28.32
CA LYS A 4 -28.38 -18.66 28.58
C LYS A 4 -27.42 -18.91 27.42
N SER A 5 -26.24 -19.41 27.69
CA SER A 5 -25.17 -19.66 26.69
C SER A 5 -25.65 -20.50 25.47
N THR A 6 -26.53 -21.47 25.74
CA THR A 6 -27.17 -22.30 24.68
C THR A 6 -28.09 -21.52 23.76
N THR A 7 -28.86 -20.56 24.31
CA THR A 7 -29.76 -19.70 23.51
C THR A 7 -28.95 -18.74 22.63
N ARG A 8 -27.82 -18.22 23.12
CA ARG A 8 -26.89 -17.41 22.32
C ARG A 8 -26.28 -18.21 21.18
N LEU A 9 -25.82 -19.41 21.45
CA LEU A 9 -25.24 -20.28 20.43
C LEU A 9 -26.23 -20.64 19.33
N ASN A 10 -27.47 -20.96 19.69
CA ASN A 10 -28.51 -21.27 18.70
C ASN A 10 -28.85 -20.02 17.88
N TYR A 11 -29.01 -18.86 18.51
CA TYR A 11 -29.24 -17.60 17.78
C TYR A 11 -28.13 -17.29 16.79
N ILE A 12 -26.86 -17.47 17.18
CA ILE A 12 -25.71 -17.26 16.29
C ILE A 12 -25.73 -18.26 15.13
N LYS A 13 -26.00 -19.54 15.39
CA LYS A 13 -26.11 -20.55 14.34
C LYS A 13 -27.21 -20.24 13.33
N ASP A 14 -28.39 -19.84 13.84
CA ASP A 14 -29.55 -19.60 13.00
C ASP A 14 -29.45 -18.32 12.17
N ASN A 15 -28.69 -17.31 12.65
CA ASN A 15 -28.58 -15.99 11.99
C ASN A 15 -27.24 -15.71 11.33
N CYS A 16 -26.19 -16.44 11.72
CA CYS A 16 -24.82 -16.22 11.25
C CYS A 16 -24.12 -17.51 10.79
N GLY A 17 -24.81 -18.63 10.75
CA GLY A 17 -24.22 -19.94 10.43
C GLY A 17 -23.55 -19.96 9.07
N GLU A 18 -24.22 -19.46 8.03
CA GLU A 18 -23.66 -19.37 6.68
C GLU A 18 -22.39 -18.50 6.63
N TYR A 19 -22.39 -17.38 7.34
CA TYR A 19 -21.21 -16.52 7.42
C TYR A 19 -20.06 -17.20 8.14
N TYR A 20 -20.34 -17.95 9.21
CA TYR A 20 -19.32 -18.71 9.93
C TYR A 20 -18.73 -19.84 9.07
N ASP A 21 -19.55 -20.54 8.31
CA ASP A 21 -19.10 -21.57 7.38
C ASP A 21 -18.22 -20.97 6.27
N LEU A 22 -18.60 -19.81 5.73
CA LEU A 22 -17.77 -19.06 4.79
C LEU A 22 -16.43 -18.65 5.38
N LEU A 23 -16.40 -18.20 6.65
CA LEU A 23 -15.14 -17.86 7.33
C LEU A 23 -14.22 -19.08 7.46
N ILE A 24 -14.75 -20.25 7.80
CA ILE A 24 -13.96 -21.49 7.87
C ILE A 24 -13.45 -21.86 6.47
N LEU A 25 -14.29 -21.81 5.45
CA LEU A 25 -13.92 -22.12 4.07
C LEU A 25 -12.91 -21.13 3.50
N SER A 26 -12.91 -19.89 3.95
CA SER A 26 -11.99 -18.85 3.47
C SER A 26 -10.52 -19.13 3.82
N LYS A 27 -10.26 -20.04 4.77
CA LYS A 27 -8.90 -20.39 5.22
C LYS A 27 -8.03 -19.17 5.57
N GLY A 28 -8.62 -18.19 6.22
CA GLY A 28 -7.96 -16.96 6.63
C GLY A 28 -7.87 -15.86 5.55
N LYS A 29 -8.51 -16.05 4.39
CA LYS A 29 -8.70 -14.98 3.41
C LYS A 29 -9.79 -14.01 3.89
N THR A 30 -9.65 -12.74 3.53
CA THR A 30 -10.68 -11.73 3.81
C THR A 30 -11.90 -11.97 2.94
N LEU A 31 -13.07 -12.07 3.56
CA LEU A 31 -14.34 -12.12 2.83
C LEU A 31 -14.74 -10.69 2.45
N VAL A 32 -15.06 -10.49 1.19
CA VAL A 32 -15.56 -9.23 0.65
C VAL A 32 -16.85 -9.48 -0.10
N ASN A 33 -17.75 -8.52 -0.14
CA ASN A 33 -18.94 -8.62 -0.98
C ASN A 33 -18.60 -8.34 -2.45
N GLN A 34 -19.49 -8.73 -3.36
CA GLN A 34 -19.26 -8.60 -4.79
C GLN A 34 -19.09 -7.13 -5.23
N ALA A 35 -19.81 -6.20 -4.61
CA ALA A 35 -19.71 -4.78 -4.96
C ALA A 35 -18.34 -4.19 -4.62
N ASP A 36 -17.80 -4.51 -3.44
CA ASP A 36 -16.46 -4.06 -3.03
C ASP A 36 -15.38 -4.71 -3.90
N TYR A 37 -15.55 -5.99 -4.26
CA TYR A 37 -14.64 -6.68 -5.16
C TYR A 37 -14.61 -6.01 -6.53
N SER A 38 -15.77 -5.78 -7.14
CA SER A 38 -15.87 -5.12 -8.45
C SER A 38 -15.30 -3.71 -8.43
N ALA A 39 -15.58 -2.94 -7.36
CA ALA A 39 -15.02 -1.59 -7.19
C ALA A 39 -13.49 -1.61 -7.09
N ALA A 40 -12.92 -2.61 -6.43
CA ALA A 40 -11.48 -2.78 -6.35
C ALA A 40 -10.88 -3.18 -7.71
N GLU A 41 -11.53 -4.08 -8.46
CA GLU A 41 -11.10 -4.44 -9.83
C GLU A 41 -11.08 -3.22 -10.77
N GLU A 42 -12.12 -2.38 -10.71
CA GLU A 42 -12.17 -1.14 -11.49
C GLU A 42 -10.99 -0.21 -11.15
N CYS A 43 -10.67 -0.04 -9.86
CA CYS A 43 -9.51 0.75 -9.44
C CYS A 43 -8.19 0.15 -9.97
N VAL A 44 -8.01 -1.16 -9.86
CA VAL A 44 -6.81 -1.86 -10.36
C VAL A 44 -6.69 -1.70 -11.87
N ASN A 45 -7.79 -1.85 -12.62
CA ASN A 45 -7.80 -1.69 -14.07
C ASN A 45 -7.47 -0.25 -14.47
N ALA A 46 -8.02 0.75 -13.76
CA ALA A 46 -7.69 2.15 -14.00
C ALA A 46 -6.20 2.43 -13.80
N LEU A 47 -5.61 1.94 -12.70
CA LEU A 47 -4.19 2.10 -12.40
C LEU A 47 -3.30 1.43 -13.46
N LYS A 48 -3.62 0.22 -13.89
CA LYS A 48 -2.83 -0.55 -14.86
C LYS A 48 -2.90 0.00 -16.27
N ASN A 49 -4.02 0.61 -16.65
CA ASN A 49 -4.25 1.10 -18.02
C ASN A 49 -3.93 2.59 -18.20
N SER A 50 -3.72 3.34 -17.13
CA SER A 50 -3.35 4.76 -17.21
C SER A 50 -1.89 4.93 -17.60
N ASP A 51 -1.61 5.83 -18.52
CA ASP A 51 -0.24 6.20 -18.92
C ASP A 51 0.57 6.76 -17.74
N ALA A 52 -0.11 7.40 -16.78
CA ALA A 52 0.53 7.99 -15.61
C ALA A 52 1.00 6.96 -14.57
N THR A 53 0.33 5.80 -14.50
CA THR A 53 0.57 4.86 -13.39
C THR A 53 0.97 3.45 -13.81
N ARG A 54 0.78 3.07 -15.06
CA ARG A 54 1.07 1.70 -15.56
C ARG A 54 2.53 1.27 -15.33
N GLU A 55 3.46 2.20 -15.31
CA GLU A 55 4.87 1.89 -15.07
C GLU A 55 5.14 1.27 -13.69
N PHE A 56 4.32 1.60 -12.68
CA PHE A 56 4.44 1.06 -11.34
C PHE A 56 3.96 -0.38 -11.21
N PHE A 57 3.28 -0.94 -12.21
CA PHE A 57 2.72 -2.29 -12.16
C PHE A 57 3.44 -3.31 -13.04
N GLY A 58 4.64 -2.97 -13.54
CA GLY A 58 5.48 -3.89 -14.30
C GLY A 58 4.92 -4.32 -15.66
N LEU A 59 4.00 -3.55 -16.22
CA LEU A 59 3.36 -3.89 -17.49
C LEU A 59 4.22 -3.58 -18.73
N ASN A 60 5.35 -2.90 -18.54
CA ASN A 60 6.22 -2.41 -19.63
C ASN A 60 7.45 -3.29 -19.90
N PHE A 61 7.53 -4.51 -19.33
CA PHE A 61 8.68 -5.41 -19.50
C PHE A 61 10.04 -4.74 -19.28
N ASP A 62 10.06 -3.71 -18.42
CA ASP A 62 11.31 -3.09 -18.00
C ASP A 62 12.15 -4.11 -17.21
N LYS A 63 13.46 -4.00 -17.29
CA LYS A 63 14.39 -4.90 -16.57
C LYS A 63 14.52 -4.55 -15.08
N LYS A 64 13.52 -3.87 -14.51
CA LYS A 64 13.55 -3.44 -13.11
C LYS A 64 13.05 -4.53 -12.19
N GLU A 65 13.73 -4.72 -11.09
CA GLU A 65 13.27 -5.60 -10.03
C GLU A 65 12.18 -4.91 -9.20
N ARG A 66 11.14 -5.64 -8.84
CA ARG A 66 10.04 -5.14 -8.01
C ARG A 66 9.87 -5.99 -6.77
N LEU A 67 9.92 -5.34 -5.62
CA LEU A 67 9.79 -5.97 -4.31
C LEU A 67 8.56 -5.39 -3.62
N TYR A 68 7.65 -6.26 -3.19
CA TYR A 68 6.36 -5.86 -2.62
C TYR A 68 6.33 -6.11 -1.13
N GLN A 69 5.85 -5.13 -0.37
CA GLN A 69 5.55 -5.22 1.07
C GLN A 69 6.71 -5.77 1.92
N LEU A 70 7.94 -5.43 1.55
CA LEU A 70 9.11 -5.79 2.35
C LEU A 70 9.16 -4.98 3.65
N LYS A 71 9.52 -5.69 4.72
CA LYS A 71 9.63 -5.09 6.06
C LYS A 71 11.06 -4.69 6.35
N PHE A 72 11.25 -3.40 6.62
CA PHE A 72 12.52 -2.84 7.04
C PHE A 72 12.48 -2.40 8.49
N LYS A 73 13.61 -2.51 9.18
CA LYS A 73 13.80 -2.02 10.54
C LYS A 73 14.92 -0.99 10.55
N GLY A 74 14.76 0.03 11.38
CA GLY A 74 15.73 1.08 11.58
C GLY A 74 15.64 1.66 12.98
N THR A 75 16.42 2.70 13.25
CA THR A 75 16.41 3.39 14.54
C THR A 75 16.48 4.90 14.33
N TYR A 76 15.76 5.63 15.16
CA TYR A 76 15.87 7.08 15.25
C TYR A 76 15.98 7.48 16.71
N LYS A 77 17.07 8.16 17.12
CA LYS A 77 17.32 8.57 18.52
C LYS A 77 17.05 7.44 19.53
N ASN A 78 17.57 6.24 19.24
CA ASN A 78 17.39 5.02 20.05
C ASN A 78 15.96 4.44 20.08
N ILE A 79 15.05 4.96 19.29
CA ILE A 79 13.72 4.40 19.14
C ILE A 79 13.75 3.43 17.96
N GLY A 80 13.35 2.19 18.18
CA GLY A 80 13.21 1.18 17.13
C GLY A 80 12.04 1.52 16.20
N LEU A 81 12.30 1.57 14.91
CA LEU A 81 11.34 1.88 13.87
C LEU A 81 11.22 0.71 12.89
N LYS A 82 10.08 0.63 12.23
CA LYS A 82 9.86 -0.30 11.11
C LYS A 82 9.00 0.36 10.05
N CYS A 83 9.24 0.00 8.80
CA CYS A 83 8.40 0.41 7.68
C CYS A 83 8.15 -0.77 6.75
N MET A 84 7.16 -0.62 5.90
CA MET A 84 6.78 -1.58 4.88
C MET A 84 6.19 -0.80 3.70
N PRO A 85 7.03 -0.33 2.76
CA PRO A 85 6.55 0.25 1.52
C PRO A 85 5.71 -0.77 0.74
N ASP A 86 4.70 -0.31 0.03
CA ASP A 86 3.89 -1.22 -0.79
C ASP A 86 4.70 -1.81 -1.94
N GLU A 87 5.60 -1.00 -2.52
CA GLU A 87 6.49 -1.42 -3.59
C GLU A 87 7.84 -0.69 -3.52
N LEU A 88 8.91 -1.41 -3.86
CA LEU A 88 10.20 -0.84 -4.21
C LEU A 88 10.54 -1.27 -5.64
N ILE A 89 10.85 -0.32 -6.50
CA ILE A 89 11.31 -0.57 -7.86
C ILE A 89 12.81 -0.32 -7.90
N ILE A 90 13.58 -1.37 -8.16
CA ILE A 90 15.05 -1.31 -8.21
C ILE A 90 15.49 -1.33 -9.67
N ASP A 91 16.17 -0.29 -10.07
CA ASP A 91 16.78 -0.14 -11.38
C ASP A 91 18.28 -0.38 -11.25
N HIS A 92 18.72 -1.59 -11.60
CA HIS A 92 20.12 -1.99 -11.49
C HIS A 92 21.02 -1.30 -12.51
N GLU A 93 20.47 -0.89 -13.65
CA GLU A 93 21.21 -0.18 -14.69
C GLU A 93 21.54 1.25 -14.24
N ASN A 94 20.56 1.97 -13.72
CA ASN A 94 20.72 3.34 -13.26
C ASN A 94 21.13 3.44 -11.78
N LYS A 95 21.19 2.32 -11.06
CA LYS A 95 21.48 2.25 -9.62
C LYS A 95 20.54 3.14 -8.80
N THR A 96 19.24 2.99 -9.02
CA THR A 96 18.23 3.74 -8.31
C THR A 96 17.20 2.83 -7.65
N ILE A 97 16.61 3.32 -6.57
CA ILE A 97 15.52 2.66 -5.83
C ILE A 97 14.39 3.66 -5.71
N GLN A 98 13.24 3.32 -6.30
CA GLN A 98 12.02 4.10 -6.23
C GLN A 98 11.07 3.51 -5.20
N PRO A 99 10.87 4.13 -4.04
CA PRO A 99 9.82 3.72 -3.11
C PRO A 99 8.46 4.22 -3.59
N VAL A 100 7.47 3.34 -3.51
CA VAL A 100 6.09 3.58 -3.96
C VAL A 100 5.12 3.12 -2.88
N ASP A 101 4.06 3.87 -2.70
CA ASP A 101 2.96 3.55 -1.79
C ASP A 101 1.62 3.77 -2.48
N LEU A 102 0.74 2.79 -2.39
CA LEU A 102 -0.56 2.81 -3.04
C LEU A 102 -1.61 3.40 -2.10
N LYS A 103 -2.33 4.40 -2.58
CA LYS A 103 -3.40 5.04 -1.82
C LYS A 103 -4.72 5.01 -2.58
N THR A 104 -5.80 4.87 -1.83
CA THR A 104 -7.14 5.15 -2.35
C THR A 104 -7.63 6.48 -1.77
N SER A 105 -8.27 7.31 -2.58
CA SER A 105 -8.82 8.60 -2.16
C SER A 105 -10.32 8.67 -2.41
N GLY A 106 -11.02 9.33 -1.50
CA GLY A 106 -12.40 9.76 -1.72
C GLY A 106 -12.51 11.21 -2.21
N HIS A 107 -11.37 11.92 -2.24
CA HIS A 107 -11.28 13.29 -2.73
C HIS A 107 -10.87 13.32 -4.19
N PRO A 108 -11.29 14.35 -4.95
CA PRO A 108 -10.80 14.58 -6.31
C PRO A 108 -9.27 14.68 -6.37
N GLU A 109 -8.71 14.45 -7.55
CA GLU A 109 -7.26 14.42 -7.77
C GLU A 109 -6.59 15.74 -7.35
N TRP A 110 -7.21 16.87 -7.70
CA TRP A 110 -6.72 18.22 -7.35
C TRP A 110 -6.78 18.52 -5.85
N ASP A 111 -7.49 17.72 -5.07
CA ASP A 111 -7.69 17.91 -3.62
C ASP A 111 -6.91 16.87 -2.79
N PHE A 112 -6.11 16.01 -3.44
CA PHE A 112 -5.30 15.00 -2.74
C PHE A 112 -4.33 15.62 -1.73
N PHE A 113 -3.88 16.86 -1.97
CA PHE A 113 -3.04 17.60 -1.04
C PHE A 113 -3.66 17.71 0.36
N LYS A 114 -4.98 17.90 0.46
CA LYS A 114 -5.67 17.90 1.76
C LYS A 114 -5.50 16.57 2.48
N SER A 115 -5.71 15.46 1.78
CA SER A 115 -5.49 14.12 2.34
C SER A 115 -4.04 13.92 2.73
N PHE A 116 -3.10 14.37 1.90
CA PHE A 116 -1.68 14.28 2.14
C PHE A 116 -1.25 14.95 3.46
N ILE A 117 -1.76 16.16 3.73
CA ILE A 117 -1.52 16.88 4.98
C ILE A 117 -2.28 16.26 6.15
N GLN A 118 -3.59 16.04 5.97
CA GLN A 118 -4.48 15.53 7.04
C GLN A 118 -4.00 14.20 7.61
N TRP A 119 -3.56 13.28 6.75
CA TRP A 119 -3.11 11.94 7.14
C TRP A 119 -1.61 11.84 7.41
N GLY A 120 -0.88 12.96 7.27
CA GLY A 120 0.55 13.00 7.53
C GLY A 120 1.37 12.12 6.58
N TYR A 121 0.97 11.98 5.32
CA TYR A 121 1.70 11.14 4.35
C TYR A 121 3.14 11.61 4.12
N TRP A 122 3.41 12.91 4.30
CA TRP A 122 4.77 13.45 4.29
C TRP A 122 5.65 12.85 5.41
N ILE A 123 5.07 12.56 6.61
CA ILE A 123 5.77 11.88 7.70
C ILE A 123 6.11 10.46 7.28
N GLN A 124 5.16 9.76 6.67
CA GLN A 124 5.37 8.41 6.15
C GLN A 124 6.52 8.41 5.13
N ALA A 125 6.50 9.31 4.14
CA ALA A 125 7.53 9.41 3.11
C ALA A 125 8.91 9.64 3.72
N LYS A 126 9.06 10.64 4.60
CA LYS A 126 10.33 10.94 5.29
C LYS A 126 10.83 9.76 6.13
N LEU A 127 9.96 9.20 6.95
CA LEU A 127 10.32 8.12 7.85
C LEU A 127 10.72 6.86 7.09
N TYR A 128 9.97 6.50 6.05
CA TYR A 128 10.24 5.31 5.26
C TYR A 128 11.54 5.46 4.47
N THR A 129 11.76 6.61 3.83
CA THR A 129 13.02 6.91 3.14
C THR A 129 14.22 6.84 4.10
N TYR A 130 14.08 7.40 5.30
CA TYR A 130 15.13 7.35 6.32
C TYR A 130 15.47 5.92 6.75
N ILE A 131 14.45 5.07 6.99
CA ILE A 131 14.67 3.67 7.35
C ILE A 131 15.27 2.89 6.16
N LEU A 132 14.79 3.13 4.95
CA LEU A 132 15.33 2.52 3.74
C LEU A 132 16.82 2.85 3.58
N GLN A 133 17.21 4.13 3.73
CA GLN A 133 18.60 4.55 3.64
C GLN A 133 19.49 3.77 4.63
N GLN A 134 19.05 3.63 5.89
CA GLN A 134 19.81 2.86 6.89
C GLN A 134 20.02 1.38 6.51
N ASN A 135 19.09 0.78 5.76
CA ASN A 135 19.21 -0.60 5.31
C ASN A 135 20.09 -0.69 4.06
N ILE A 136 19.92 0.22 3.11
CA ILE A 136 20.71 0.29 1.88
C ILE A 136 22.18 0.54 2.19
N ASP A 137 22.50 1.44 3.12
CA ASP A 137 23.90 1.72 3.54
C ASP A 137 24.63 0.48 4.08
N LYS A 138 23.87 -0.50 4.58
CA LYS A 138 24.40 -1.76 5.13
C LYS A 138 24.35 -2.92 4.13
N ASP A 139 23.69 -2.73 3.01
CA ASP A 139 23.54 -3.74 1.98
C ASP A 139 24.81 -3.85 1.14
N GLY A 140 25.25 -5.08 0.84
CA GLY A 140 26.47 -5.33 0.09
C GLY A 140 26.39 -4.90 -1.38
N GLU A 141 25.21 -4.98 -1.97
CA GLU A 141 24.96 -4.72 -3.39
C GLU A 141 24.35 -3.33 -3.63
N LEU A 142 23.41 -2.92 -2.80
CA LEU A 142 22.60 -1.72 -2.99
C LEU A 142 23.19 -0.45 -2.37
N LYS A 143 24.25 -0.52 -1.59
CA LYS A 143 24.82 0.62 -0.84
C LYS A 143 25.18 1.86 -1.68
N ASN A 144 25.35 1.67 -2.99
CA ASN A 144 25.69 2.75 -3.91
C ASN A 144 24.47 3.21 -4.75
N TYR A 145 23.27 2.72 -4.44
CA TYR A 145 22.07 3.08 -5.15
C TYR A 145 21.45 4.35 -4.54
N LYS A 146 20.93 5.19 -5.40
CA LYS A 146 20.23 6.42 -4.99
C LYS A 146 18.77 6.12 -4.75
N ILE A 147 18.26 6.45 -3.56
CA ILE A 147 16.80 6.46 -3.33
C ILE A 147 16.23 7.68 -4.03
N LEU A 148 15.23 7.45 -4.88
CA LEU A 148 14.47 8.50 -5.55
C LEU A 148 13.38 9.07 -4.63
N ASN A 149 12.76 10.16 -5.04
CA ASN A 149 11.63 10.77 -4.35
C ASN A 149 10.53 9.74 -4.06
N TYR A 150 9.93 9.81 -2.90
CA TYR A 150 8.84 8.91 -2.51
C TYR A 150 7.60 9.21 -3.35
N LYS A 151 7.02 8.19 -3.98
CA LYS A 151 5.83 8.34 -4.82
C LYS A 151 4.60 7.71 -4.17
N PHE A 152 3.52 8.48 -4.17
CA PHE A 152 2.20 7.97 -3.85
C PHE A 152 1.43 7.76 -5.15
N VAL A 153 1.10 6.51 -5.44
CA VAL A 153 0.22 6.15 -6.55
C VAL A 153 -1.18 6.09 -6.00
N VAL A 154 -2.03 7.00 -6.45
CA VAL A 154 -3.35 7.25 -5.87
C VAL A 154 -4.42 6.92 -6.89
N VAL A 155 -5.51 6.28 -6.45
CA VAL A 155 -6.71 6.10 -7.26
C VAL A 155 -7.93 6.64 -6.51
N ASN A 156 -8.73 7.44 -7.19
CA ASN A 156 -10.00 7.91 -6.66
C ASN A 156 -11.02 6.77 -6.67
N LYS A 157 -11.62 6.47 -5.52
CA LYS A 157 -12.57 5.37 -5.38
C LYS A 157 -13.88 5.59 -6.17
N GLN A 158 -14.25 6.86 -6.43
CA GLN A 158 -15.49 7.21 -7.11
C GLN A 158 -15.28 7.37 -8.61
N THR A 159 -14.33 8.22 -9.01
CA THR A 159 -14.08 8.55 -10.43
C THR A 159 -13.18 7.54 -11.13
N LYS A 160 -12.46 6.71 -10.36
CA LYS A 160 -11.43 5.78 -10.85
C LYS A 160 -10.24 6.48 -11.53
N GLN A 161 -10.11 7.79 -11.34
CA GLN A 161 -8.99 8.54 -11.89
C GLN A 161 -7.71 8.26 -11.10
N PRO A 162 -6.62 7.85 -11.77
CA PRO A 162 -5.32 7.67 -11.14
C PRO A 162 -4.52 8.97 -11.09
N LEU A 163 -3.67 9.07 -10.08
CA LEU A 163 -2.77 10.19 -9.86
C LEU A 163 -1.43 9.66 -9.33
N VAL A 164 -0.34 10.26 -9.75
CA VAL A 164 0.98 10.09 -9.11
C VAL A 164 1.31 11.37 -8.38
N TRP A 165 1.51 11.25 -7.08
CA TRP A 165 1.97 12.34 -6.22
C TRP A 165 3.43 12.10 -5.87
N ASP A 166 4.29 12.97 -6.40
CA ASP A 166 5.73 12.95 -6.15
C ASP A 166 6.03 13.79 -4.90
N TYR A 167 6.63 13.18 -3.90
CA TYR A 167 7.03 13.90 -2.70
C TYR A 167 8.50 14.26 -2.76
N GLU A 168 8.76 15.55 -2.98
CA GLU A 168 10.10 16.14 -2.86
C GLU A 168 10.30 16.68 -1.44
N ASP A 169 11.34 16.18 -0.78
CA ASP A 169 11.76 16.73 0.49
C ASP A 169 12.50 18.03 0.25
N SER A 170 11.78 19.15 0.26
CA SER A 170 12.41 20.45 0.29
C SER A 170 13.00 20.67 1.67
N THR A 171 14.27 20.28 1.87
CA THR A 171 15.10 20.64 3.03
C THR A 171 15.34 22.14 3.08
#